data_fe52f56eb1f1f521c9a69c92d059062d
#
_entry.id   fe52f56eb1f1f521c9a69c92d059062d
#
_cell.length_a   1.000
_cell.length_b   1.000
_cell.length_c   1.000
_cell.angle_alpha   90.00
_cell.angle_beta   90.00
_cell.angle_gamma   90.00
#
_symmetry.space_group_name_H-M   'P 1'
#
loop_
_entity.id
_entity.type
_entity.pdbx_description
1 polymer ?
#
loop_
_entity_poly.entity_id
_entity_poly.type
_entity_poly.pdbx_seq_one_letter_code
_entity_poly.pdbx_strand_id
1 'polypeptide(L)'
;QAALGIPPAKENIIGPAIRAVCGYEAKTRTDWRVTPDGDPGGQDVADALNYRLNQAERHSHADRALSDAFRPAATVGIGWVEVTRASNALQFPYKCRAVHRNEIWWDMQSVEPDLSDARWLFRRRWVDRQRAARMFPEHATIIMHSADKWIADLAGEMLEGGQSTGLAQAIDAERAWTVQEDNWYNDENQQVCLTELWYRRWVEVTILRAHTGRAVEYDPTNP
;
A
#
# COMPACT_ATOMS: atom_id res chain seq x y z
N GLN A 1 21.05 1.61 38.75
CA GLN A 1 20.34 2.89 38.87
C GLN A 1 18.99 2.71 39.57
N ALA A 2 18.18 1.70 39.19
CA ALA A 2 16.89 1.42 39.83
C ALA A 2 17.05 1.13 41.34
N ALA A 3 18.11 0.43 41.76
CA ALA A 3 18.40 0.14 43.16
C ALA A 3 18.79 1.40 43.98
N LEU A 4 19.16 2.48 43.32
CA LEU A 4 19.52 3.75 43.94
C LEU A 4 18.39 4.80 43.87
N GLY A 5 17.21 4.42 43.35
CA GLY A 5 16.09 5.34 43.20
C GLY A 5 16.30 6.44 42.14
N ILE A 6 17.37 6.36 41.34
CA ILE A 6 17.68 7.33 40.31
C ILE A 6 16.97 6.94 39.03
N PRO A 7 16.12 7.81 38.44
CA PRO A 7 15.48 7.51 37.17
C PRO A 7 16.53 7.28 36.07
N PRO A 8 16.34 6.28 35.19
CA PRO A 8 17.29 6.03 34.12
C PRO A 8 17.38 7.24 33.19
N ALA A 9 18.58 7.78 33.01
CA ALA A 9 18.82 8.82 32.01
C ALA A 9 18.66 8.23 30.61
N LYS A 10 17.67 8.72 29.85
CA LYS A 10 17.43 8.31 28.46
C LYS A 10 17.86 9.48 27.55
N GLU A 11 18.93 9.27 26.84
CA GLU A 11 19.39 10.23 25.81
C GLU A 11 19.03 9.67 24.42
N ASN A 12 18.25 10.45 23.67
CA ASN A 12 17.85 10.07 22.32
C ASN A 12 18.88 10.55 21.29
N ILE A 13 19.88 9.72 21.02
CA ILE A 13 20.92 10.00 20.02
C ILE A 13 20.44 9.71 18.60
N ILE A 14 19.54 8.74 18.43
CA ILE A 14 19.06 8.25 17.12
C ILE A 14 18.19 9.32 16.44
N GLY A 15 17.30 9.95 17.18
CA GLY A 15 16.37 10.93 16.63
C GLY A 15 17.03 12.11 15.90
N PRO A 16 18.03 12.76 16.48
CA PRO A 16 18.81 13.80 15.80
C PRO A 16 19.53 13.30 14.55
N ALA A 17 20.14 12.10 14.59
CA ALA A 17 20.84 11.51 13.45
C ALA A 17 19.88 11.27 12.26
N ILE A 18 18.71 10.69 12.50
CA ILE A 18 17.69 10.48 11.45
C ILE A 18 17.22 11.83 10.88
N ARG A 19 16.99 12.84 11.73
CA ARG A 19 16.60 14.18 11.26
C ARG A 19 17.66 14.82 10.39
N ALA A 20 18.94 14.64 10.73
CA ALA A 20 20.06 15.15 9.92
C ALA A 20 20.09 14.49 8.54
N VAL A 21 19.92 13.17 8.46
CA VAL A 21 19.88 12.42 7.19
C VAL A 21 18.67 12.84 6.34
N CYS A 22 17.48 12.96 6.93
CA CYS A 22 16.30 13.44 6.22
C CYS A 22 16.44 14.89 5.75
N GLY A 23 17.09 15.75 6.55
CA GLY A 23 17.38 17.13 6.17
C GLY A 23 18.38 17.23 5.03
N TYR A 24 19.36 16.34 4.99
CA TYR A 24 20.32 16.23 3.88
C TYR A 24 19.63 15.76 2.59
N GLU A 25 18.78 14.72 2.65
CA GLU A 25 17.98 14.28 1.50
C GLU A 25 17.17 15.42 0.90
N ALA A 26 16.41 16.13 1.73
CA ALA A 26 15.59 17.26 1.26
C ALA A 26 16.40 18.39 0.60
N LYS A 27 17.67 18.58 1.02
CA LYS A 27 18.56 19.59 0.46
C LYS A 27 19.25 19.16 -0.84
N THR A 28 19.56 17.86 -0.98
CA THR A 28 20.36 17.33 -2.10
C THR A 28 19.50 16.66 -3.17
N ARG A 29 18.20 16.86 -3.12
CA ARG A 29 17.27 16.26 -4.08
C ARG A 29 17.64 16.63 -5.51
N THR A 30 17.63 15.63 -6.39
CA THR A 30 17.94 15.77 -7.81
C THR A 30 16.65 15.62 -8.63
N ASP A 31 16.51 16.44 -9.66
CA ASP A 31 15.39 16.37 -10.58
C ASP A 31 15.56 15.20 -11.56
N TRP A 32 14.46 14.56 -11.91
CA TRP A 32 14.42 13.58 -12.98
C TRP A 32 14.52 14.27 -14.33
N ARG A 33 15.36 13.76 -15.22
CA ARG A 33 15.55 14.32 -16.54
C ARG A 33 15.52 13.25 -17.62
N VAL A 34 14.75 13.50 -18.66
CA VAL A 34 14.71 12.70 -19.88
C VAL A 34 15.80 13.22 -20.81
N THR A 35 16.65 12.31 -21.28
CA THR A 35 17.69 12.59 -22.28
C THR A 35 17.33 11.92 -23.60
N PRO A 36 17.55 12.58 -24.74
CA PRO A 36 17.29 11.99 -26.04
C PRO A 36 18.29 10.87 -26.36
N ASP A 37 17.84 9.84 -27.05
CA ASP A 37 18.64 8.66 -27.45
C ASP A 37 19.35 8.86 -28.81
N GLY A 38 19.73 10.10 -29.18
CA GLY A 38 20.51 10.39 -30.34
C GLY A 38 19.76 10.53 -31.69
N ASP A 39 18.43 10.38 -31.67
CA ASP A 39 17.62 10.56 -32.91
C ASP A 39 17.47 12.04 -33.29
N PRO A 40 17.50 12.37 -34.61
CA PRO A 40 17.20 13.71 -35.10
C PRO A 40 15.75 14.09 -34.70
N GLY A 41 15.60 15.15 -33.91
CA GLY A 41 14.31 15.59 -33.36
C GLY A 41 14.01 15.02 -31.95
N GLY A 42 14.81 14.12 -31.43
CA GLY A 42 14.67 13.58 -30.06
C GLY A 42 14.80 14.64 -28.99
N GLN A 43 15.52 15.74 -29.23
CA GLN A 43 15.69 16.82 -28.27
C GLN A 43 14.36 17.55 -27.99
N ASP A 44 13.58 17.87 -29.00
CA ASP A 44 12.28 18.54 -28.83
C ASP A 44 11.30 17.67 -28.05
N VAL A 45 11.33 16.36 -28.31
CA VAL A 45 10.51 15.38 -27.56
C VAL A 45 10.97 15.29 -26.12
N ALA A 46 12.29 15.22 -25.85
CA ALA A 46 12.85 15.18 -24.50
C ALA A 46 12.51 16.45 -23.72
N ASP A 47 12.58 17.62 -24.34
CA ASP A 47 12.24 18.90 -23.70
C ASP A 47 10.74 18.98 -23.38
N ALA A 48 9.87 18.53 -24.28
CA ALA A 48 8.43 18.43 -24.02
C ALA A 48 8.11 17.45 -22.86
N LEU A 49 8.79 16.30 -22.82
CA LEU A 49 8.65 15.33 -21.75
C LEU A 49 9.16 15.87 -20.42
N ASN A 50 10.31 16.55 -20.40
CA ASN A 50 10.85 17.18 -19.21
C ASN A 50 9.91 18.25 -18.65
N TYR A 51 9.31 19.06 -19.50
CA TYR A 51 8.31 20.04 -19.09
C TYR A 51 7.11 19.37 -18.41
N ARG A 52 6.57 18.31 -19.04
CA ARG A 52 5.43 17.54 -18.49
C ARG A 52 5.78 16.83 -17.18
N LEU A 53 6.99 16.26 -17.09
CA LEU A 53 7.48 15.59 -15.90
C LEU A 53 7.58 16.55 -14.72
N ASN A 54 8.22 17.70 -14.91
CA ASN A 54 8.34 18.74 -13.89
C ASN A 54 6.98 19.30 -13.47
N GLN A 55 6.05 19.45 -14.40
CA GLN A 55 4.67 19.83 -14.10
C GLN A 55 3.96 18.76 -13.26
N ALA A 56 4.12 17.50 -13.65
CA ALA A 56 3.52 16.36 -12.94
C ALA A 56 4.06 16.27 -11.49
N GLU A 57 5.37 16.41 -11.32
CA GLU A 57 6.03 16.37 -10.01
C GLU A 57 5.49 17.45 -9.07
N ARG A 58 5.41 18.70 -9.54
CA ARG A 58 4.90 19.84 -8.75
C ARG A 58 3.43 19.66 -8.37
N HIS A 59 2.58 19.32 -9.34
CA HIS A 59 1.13 19.21 -9.10
C HIS A 59 0.72 17.96 -8.32
N SER A 60 1.50 16.87 -8.41
CA SER A 60 1.26 15.65 -7.67
C SER A 60 1.82 15.67 -6.25
N HIS A 61 2.62 16.70 -5.91
CA HIS A 61 3.38 16.78 -4.66
C HIS A 61 4.33 15.57 -4.45
N ALA A 62 4.94 15.08 -5.53
CA ALA A 62 5.82 13.92 -5.50
C ALA A 62 7.01 14.12 -4.56
N ASP A 63 7.59 15.32 -4.57
CA ASP A 63 8.67 15.72 -3.66
C ASP A 63 8.36 15.46 -2.20
N ARG A 64 7.19 15.90 -1.76
CA ARG A 64 6.75 15.71 -0.38
C ARG A 64 6.53 14.23 -0.09
N ALA A 65 5.89 13.51 -1.01
CA ALA A 65 5.65 12.09 -0.86
C ALA A 65 6.94 11.28 -0.74
N LEU A 66 7.98 11.65 -1.50
CA LEU A 66 9.30 11.02 -1.42
C LEU A 66 9.99 11.29 -0.08
N SER A 67 10.00 12.52 0.40
CA SER A 67 10.57 12.84 1.72
C SER A 67 9.82 12.16 2.86
N ASP A 68 8.49 12.12 2.79
CA ASP A 68 7.66 11.44 3.79
C ASP A 68 7.92 9.92 3.80
N ALA A 69 8.21 9.31 2.63
CA ALA A 69 8.57 7.89 2.51
C ALA A 69 10.04 7.62 2.87
N PHE A 70 10.94 8.57 2.65
CA PHE A 70 12.36 8.43 2.95
C PHE A 70 12.61 8.27 4.46
N ARG A 71 11.86 8.96 5.29
CA ARG A 71 12.00 8.88 6.74
C ARG A 71 11.78 7.46 7.29
N PRO A 72 10.68 6.74 6.99
CA PRO A 72 10.55 5.33 7.37
C PRO A 72 11.61 4.44 6.70
N ALA A 73 12.02 4.73 5.45
CA ALA A 73 13.11 3.99 4.80
C ALA A 73 14.42 4.11 5.59
N ALA A 74 14.80 5.31 6.02
CA ALA A 74 15.98 5.54 6.85
C ALA A 74 15.88 4.94 8.25
N THR A 75 14.65 4.74 8.77
CA THR A 75 14.43 4.24 10.14
C THR A 75 14.35 2.72 10.21
N VAL A 76 13.65 2.11 9.25
CA VAL A 76 13.30 0.68 9.27
C VAL A 76 13.68 -0.06 7.99
N GLY A 77 14.38 0.59 7.07
CA GLY A 77 14.91 -0.02 5.85
C GLY A 77 13.95 0.00 4.64
N ILE A 78 12.67 0.36 4.81
CA ILE A 78 11.71 0.40 3.71
C ILE A 78 10.76 1.58 3.82
N GLY A 79 10.49 2.22 2.70
CA GLY A 79 9.50 3.30 2.55
C GLY A 79 8.66 3.07 1.29
N TRP A 80 7.40 3.50 1.33
CA TRP A 80 6.44 3.26 0.27
C TRP A 80 5.87 4.56 -0.27
N VAL A 81 5.85 4.68 -1.58
CA VAL A 81 5.19 5.78 -2.29
C VAL A 81 4.13 5.20 -3.22
N GLU A 82 2.95 5.74 -3.15
CA GLU A 82 1.85 5.44 -4.05
C GLU A 82 1.72 6.53 -5.10
N VAL A 83 1.63 6.11 -6.34
CA VAL A 83 1.26 6.98 -7.47
C VAL A 83 -0.09 6.54 -7.98
N THR A 84 -1.09 7.39 -7.84
CA THR A 84 -2.47 7.10 -8.24
C THR A 84 -3.00 8.14 -9.21
N ARG A 85 -4.03 7.74 -9.94
CA ARG A 85 -4.81 8.68 -10.74
C ARG A 85 -5.86 9.36 -9.87
N ALA A 86 -5.98 10.68 -9.98
CA ALA A 86 -7.03 11.44 -9.29
C ALA A 86 -8.41 11.03 -9.81
N SER A 87 -9.36 10.78 -8.92
CA SER A 87 -10.74 10.45 -9.29
C SER A 87 -11.54 11.69 -9.77
N ASN A 88 -11.10 12.88 -9.39
CA ASN A 88 -11.75 14.13 -9.78
C ASN A 88 -11.12 14.67 -11.07
N ALA A 89 -11.92 14.80 -12.13
CA ALA A 89 -11.48 15.30 -13.43
C ALA A 89 -11.01 16.77 -13.42
N LEU A 90 -11.38 17.54 -12.39
CA LEU A 90 -10.97 18.94 -12.22
C LEU A 90 -9.60 19.08 -11.52
N GLN A 91 -9.06 17.99 -10.98
CA GLN A 91 -7.76 17.97 -10.34
C GLN A 91 -6.69 17.48 -11.32
N PHE A 92 -5.42 17.75 -10.99
CA PHE A 92 -4.32 17.19 -11.74
C PHE A 92 -4.43 15.65 -11.73
N PRO A 93 -4.22 14.98 -12.90
CA PRO A 93 -4.54 13.56 -13.05
C PRO A 93 -3.71 12.62 -12.19
N TYR A 94 -2.55 13.04 -11.73
CA TYR A 94 -1.66 12.21 -10.91
C TYR A 94 -1.57 12.75 -9.49
N LYS A 95 -1.52 11.84 -8.53
CA LYS A 95 -1.35 12.13 -7.11
C LYS A 95 -0.33 11.18 -6.52
N CYS A 96 0.72 11.74 -5.90
CA CYS A 96 1.72 10.98 -5.16
C CYS A 96 1.49 11.15 -3.66
N ARG A 97 1.66 10.07 -2.91
CA ARG A 97 1.63 10.12 -1.45
C ARG A 97 2.49 9.03 -0.84
N ALA A 98 3.06 9.29 0.32
CA ALA A 98 3.67 8.26 1.13
C ALA A 98 2.59 7.32 1.70
N VAL A 99 2.89 6.04 1.74
CA VAL A 99 2.03 5.03 2.35
C VAL A 99 2.69 4.52 3.61
N HIS A 100 1.87 4.37 4.66
CA HIS A 100 2.40 3.88 5.92
C HIS A 100 2.78 2.41 5.80
N ARG A 101 3.94 2.04 6.37
CA ARG A 101 4.47 0.68 6.29
C ARG A 101 3.51 -0.40 6.79
N ASN A 102 2.67 -0.08 7.77
CA ASN A 102 1.69 -1.03 8.33
C ASN A 102 0.48 -1.26 7.40
N GLU A 103 0.39 -0.55 6.27
CA GLU A 103 -0.64 -0.79 5.27
C GLU A 103 -0.21 -1.83 4.24
N ILE A 104 1.09 -2.13 4.11
CA ILE A 104 1.63 -2.96 3.04
C ILE A 104 2.31 -4.19 3.60
N TRP A 105 1.96 -5.33 3.03
CA TRP A 105 2.61 -6.63 3.25
C TRP A 105 3.01 -7.22 1.91
N TRP A 106 4.11 -7.91 1.88
CA TRP A 106 4.66 -8.51 0.68
C TRP A 106 5.18 -9.92 0.95
N ASP A 107 5.52 -10.64 -0.09
CA ASP A 107 6.08 -11.98 0.00
C ASP A 107 7.41 -11.96 0.74
N MET A 108 7.45 -12.55 1.93
CA MET A 108 8.66 -12.63 2.76
C MET A 108 9.75 -13.50 2.16
N GLN A 109 9.48 -14.22 1.07
CA GLN A 109 10.48 -15.00 0.33
C GLN A 109 11.17 -14.17 -0.77
N SER A 110 10.73 -12.94 -1.00
CA SER A 110 11.37 -12.01 -1.90
C SER A 110 12.76 -11.64 -1.38
N VAL A 111 13.74 -11.71 -2.26
CA VAL A 111 15.17 -11.43 -1.97
C VAL A 111 15.57 -10.09 -2.60
N GLU A 112 14.92 -9.71 -3.69
CA GLU A 112 15.25 -8.47 -4.40
C GLU A 112 14.73 -7.24 -3.64
N PRO A 113 15.56 -6.20 -3.49
CA PRO A 113 15.17 -4.98 -2.76
C PRO A 113 13.99 -4.23 -3.38
N ASP A 114 13.79 -4.37 -4.69
CA ASP A 114 12.71 -3.77 -5.46
C ASP A 114 11.44 -4.64 -5.50
N LEU A 115 11.47 -5.80 -4.82
CA LEU A 115 10.39 -6.80 -4.80
C LEU A 115 10.01 -7.32 -6.20
N SER A 116 10.93 -7.25 -7.17
CA SER A 116 10.71 -7.73 -8.53
C SER A 116 10.48 -9.24 -8.60
N ASP A 117 10.91 -10.00 -7.62
CA ASP A 117 10.72 -11.44 -7.46
C ASP A 117 9.51 -11.81 -6.58
N ALA A 118 8.89 -10.84 -5.90
CA ALA A 118 7.73 -11.08 -5.04
C ALA A 118 6.56 -11.67 -5.81
N ARG A 119 5.93 -12.72 -5.28
CA ARG A 119 4.78 -13.40 -5.90
C ARG A 119 3.48 -12.71 -5.60
N TRP A 120 3.40 -12.01 -4.47
CA TRP A 120 2.23 -11.28 -4.04
C TRP A 120 2.63 -10.06 -3.20
N LEU A 121 1.76 -9.07 -3.26
CA LEU A 121 1.79 -7.87 -2.42
C LEU A 121 0.36 -7.53 -2.07
N PHE A 122 0.08 -7.18 -0.83
CA PHE A 122 -1.23 -6.67 -0.49
C PHE A 122 -1.14 -5.41 0.36
N ARG A 123 -2.17 -4.60 0.25
CA ARG A 123 -2.35 -3.40 1.00
C ARG A 123 -3.64 -3.44 1.78
N ARG A 124 -3.57 -3.15 3.07
CA ARG A 124 -4.72 -3.00 3.95
C ARG A 124 -4.88 -1.53 4.32
N ARG A 125 -6.09 -1.02 4.23
CA ARG A 125 -6.40 0.35 4.66
C ARG A 125 -7.79 0.43 5.27
N TRP A 126 -7.91 1.23 6.31
CA TRP A 126 -9.19 1.55 6.89
C TRP A 126 -9.85 2.67 6.11
N VAL A 127 -11.09 2.47 5.71
CA VAL A 127 -11.87 3.41 4.92
C VAL A 127 -13.22 3.57 5.60
N ASP A 128 -13.72 4.79 5.61
CA ASP A 128 -15.08 5.08 6.07
C ASP A 128 -16.11 4.18 5.36
N ARG A 129 -17.05 3.65 6.12
CA ARG A 129 -18.05 2.68 5.66
C ARG A 129 -18.90 3.21 4.50
N GLN A 130 -19.33 4.47 4.59
CA GLN A 130 -20.12 5.07 3.52
C GLN A 130 -19.30 5.25 2.24
N ARG A 131 -18.02 5.61 2.39
CA ARG A 131 -17.11 5.72 1.27
C ARG A 131 -16.86 4.36 0.62
N ALA A 132 -16.64 3.31 1.41
CA ALA A 132 -16.46 1.95 0.92
C ALA A 132 -17.71 1.44 0.18
N ALA A 133 -18.91 1.69 0.71
CA ALA A 133 -20.17 1.35 0.06
C ALA A 133 -20.36 2.05 -1.31
N ARG A 134 -19.86 3.29 -1.44
CA ARG A 134 -19.86 4.00 -2.74
C ARG A 134 -18.83 3.46 -3.71
N MET A 135 -17.70 2.95 -3.21
CA MET A 135 -16.68 2.31 -4.05
C MET A 135 -17.11 0.94 -4.57
N PHE A 136 -17.92 0.22 -3.79
CA PHE A 136 -18.42 -1.11 -4.10
C PHE A 136 -19.95 -1.17 -3.99
N PRO A 137 -20.68 -0.58 -4.93
CA PRO A 137 -22.15 -0.48 -4.85
C PRO A 137 -22.84 -1.85 -4.85
N GLU A 138 -22.24 -2.87 -5.51
CA GLU A 138 -22.76 -4.24 -5.53
C GLU A 138 -22.73 -4.91 -4.15
N HIS A 139 -21.79 -4.49 -3.29
CA HIS A 139 -21.62 -5.02 -1.94
C HIS A 139 -22.01 -4.00 -0.85
N ALA A 140 -22.65 -2.89 -1.24
CA ALA A 140 -22.99 -1.80 -0.31
C ALA A 140 -23.82 -2.28 0.88
N THR A 141 -24.78 -3.19 0.66
CA THR A 141 -25.63 -3.76 1.71
C THR A 141 -24.79 -4.55 2.72
N ILE A 142 -23.87 -5.37 2.27
CA ILE A 142 -22.97 -6.15 3.14
C ILE A 142 -22.10 -5.19 3.95
N ILE A 143 -21.48 -4.20 3.28
CA ILE A 143 -20.59 -3.23 3.92
C ILE A 143 -21.32 -2.41 4.99
N MET A 144 -22.59 -2.08 4.76
CA MET A 144 -23.38 -1.24 5.67
C MET A 144 -23.99 -2.01 6.85
N HIS A 145 -24.23 -3.33 6.71
CA HIS A 145 -25.00 -4.10 7.69
C HIS A 145 -24.22 -5.26 8.33
N SER A 146 -23.04 -5.63 7.83
CA SER A 146 -22.38 -6.86 8.23
C SER A 146 -21.72 -6.82 9.61
N ALA A 147 -21.42 -5.66 10.15
CA ALA A 147 -20.67 -5.55 11.39
C ALA A 147 -21.43 -6.07 12.62
N ASP A 148 -22.73 -5.75 12.69
CA ASP A 148 -23.53 -6.12 13.87
C ASP A 148 -24.06 -7.55 13.80
N LYS A 149 -24.22 -8.07 12.57
CA LYS A 149 -24.90 -9.33 12.35
C LYS A 149 -23.98 -10.53 12.43
N TRP A 150 -22.75 -10.41 11.96
CA TRP A 150 -21.82 -11.55 11.91
C TRP A 150 -21.37 -11.98 13.30
N ILE A 151 -21.08 -11.03 14.19
CA ILE A 151 -20.72 -11.32 15.58
C ILE A 151 -21.96 -11.81 16.34
N ALA A 152 -23.13 -11.22 16.09
CA ALA A 152 -24.37 -11.63 16.70
C ALA A 152 -24.86 -13.00 16.21
N ASP A 153 -24.75 -13.29 14.92
CA ASP A 153 -25.12 -14.60 14.35
C ASP A 153 -24.14 -15.69 14.81
N LEU A 154 -22.84 -15.42 14.87
CA LEU A 154 -21.85 -16.37 15.38
C LEU A 154 -22.02 -16.61 16.88
N ALA A 155 -22.29 -15.56 17.66
CA ALA A 155 -22.60 -15.68 19.08
C ALA A 155 -23.96 -16.36 19.31
N GLY A 156 -24.94 -16.14 18.43
CA GLY A 156 -26.25 -16.78 18.44
C GLY A 156 -26.19 -18.27 18.15
N GLU A 157 -25.47 -18.67 17.09
CA GLU A 157 -25.24 -20.07 16.77
C GLU A 157 -24.48 -20.84 17.86
N MET A 158 -23.54 -20.17 18.56
CA MET A 158 -22.80 -20.77 19.66
C MET A 158 -23.62 -20.83 20.96
N LEU A 159 -24.55 -19.91 21.17
CA LEU A 159 -25.45 -19.89 22.35
C LEU A 159 -26.64 -20.83 22.22
N GLU A 160 -27.16 -21.08 21.02
CA GLU A 160 -28.25 -22.06 20.81
C GLU A 160 -27.80 -23.52 20.99
N GLY A 161 -26.49 -23.80 20.94
CA GLY A 161 -25.91 -25.12 21.16
C GLY A 161 -25.78 -25.57 22.64
N GLY A 162 -26.44 -24.91 23.56
CA GLY A 162 -26.65 -25.27 24.98
C GLY A 162 -25.52 -26.05 25.65
N GLN A 163 -24.86 -25.43 26.60
CA GLN A 163 -23.79 -25.87 27.52
C GLN A 163 -22.37 -25.57 27.01
N SER A 164 -21.92 -24.36 27.29
CA SER A 164 -20.51 -24.01 27.22
C SER A 164 -19.74 -24.71 28.35
N THR A 165 -19.12 -25.83 28.07
CA THR A 165 -18.02 -26.36 28.89
C THR A 165 -16.86 -25.38 28.86
N GLY A 166 -16.10 -25.25 29.95
CA GLY A 166 -14.99 -24.29 30.07
C GLY A 166 -13.95 -24.34 28.93
N LEU A 167 -13.91 -25.45 28.17
CA LEU A 167 -13.13 -25.59 26.95
C LEU A 167 -13.68 -24.75 25.80
N ALA A 168 -15.01 -24.66 25.65
CA ALA A 168 -15.65 -23.81 24.66
C ALA A 168 -15.40 -22.33 24.92
N GLN A 169 -15.44 -21.92 26.21
CA GLN A 169 -15.10 -20.55 26.62
C GLN A 169 -13.63 -20.19 26.36
N ALA A 170 -12.71 -21.15 26.56
CA ALA A 170 -11.29 -20.93 26.26
C ALA A 170 -11.05 -20.80 24.74
N ILE A 171 -11.72 -21.64 23.94
CA ILE A 171 -11.67 -21.58 22.46
C ILE A 171 -12.32 -20.28 21.95
N ASP A 172 -13.41 -19.85 22.58
CA ASP A 172 -14.09 -18.60 22.22
C ASP A 172 -13.26 -17.36 22.62
N ALA A 173 -12.55 -17.39 23.73
CA ALA A 173 -11.63 -16.33 24.13
C ALA A 173 -10.43 -16.24 23.16
N GLU A 174 -9.91 -17.39 22.73
CA GLU A 174 -8.81 -17.45 21.77
C GLU A 174 -9.27 -17.08 20.35
N ARG A 175 -10.47 -17.49 19.95
CA ARG A 175 -11.11 -17.03 18.68
C ARG A 175 -11.52 -15.57 18.73
N ALA A 176 -12.02 -15.07 19.84
CA ALA A 176 -12.33 -13.65 19.99
C ALA A 176 -11.07 -12.78 19.85
N TRP A 177 -9.92 -13.30 20.29
CA TRP A 177 -8.64 -12.61 20.14
C TRP A 177 -8.18 -12.60 18.68
N THR A 178 -8.21 -13.74 17.98
CA THR A 178 -7.89 -13.85 16.55
C THR A 178 -8.90 -13.09 15.67
N VAL A 179 -10.17 -13.12 16.02
CA VAL A 179 -11.22 -12.37 15.29
C VAL A 179 -11.08 -10.86 15.49
N GLN A 180 -10.57 -10.39 16.64
CA GLN A 180 -10.29 -8.97 16.83
C GLN A 180 -9.09 -8.48 16.00
N GLU A 181 -8.05 -9.30 15.82
CA GLU A 181 -6.94 -8.97 14.93
C GLU A 181 -7.33 -9.01 13.45
N ASP A 182 -8.22 -9.92 13.07
CA ASP A 182 -8.73 -10.05 11.71
C ASP A 182 -9.99 -9.22 11.43
N ASN A 183 -10.43 -8.43 12.39
CA ASN A 183 -11.66 -7.65 12.25
C ASN A 183 -11.50 -6.66 11.09
N TRP A 184 -12.24 -6.89 10.01
CA TRP A 184 -12.29 -6.00 8.85
C TRP A 184 -13.20 -4.79 9.07
N TYR A 185 -13.82 -4.70 10.27
CA TYR A 185 -14.72 -3.64 10.66
C TYR A 185 -14.30 -3.01 12.00
N ASN A 186 -14.28 -1.68 12.05
CA ASN A 186 -14.06 -0.91 13.27
C ASN A 186 -15.34 -0.13 13.59
N ASP A 187 -16.06 -0.56 14.61
CA ASP A 187 -17.34 0.03 15.01
C ASP A 187 -17.16 1.43 15.60
N GLU A 188 -16.13 1.64 16.41
CA GLU A 188 -15.88 2.93 17.06
C GLU A 188 -15.70 4.05 16.02
N ASN A 189 -15.00 3.78 14.92
CA ASN A 189 -14.68 4.74 13.88
C ASN A 189 -15.58 4.58 12.64
N GLN A 190 -16.51 3.64 12.62
CA GLN A 190 -17.36 3.33 11.46
C GLN A 190 -16.55 3.09 10.18
N GLN A 191 -15.45 2.33 10.29
CA GLN A 191 -14.52 2.05 9.21
C GLN A 191 -14.52 0.57 8.86
N VAL A 192 -14.26 0.28 7.60
CA VAL A 192 -14.02 -1.06 7.08
C VAL A 192 -12.59 -1.18 6.56
N CYS A 193 -12.00 -2.34 6.76
CA CYS A 193 -10.67 -2.65 6.27
C CYS A 193 -10.75 -3.17 4.84
N LEU A 194 -10.29 -2.39 3.88
CA LEU A 194 -10.17 -2.80 2.50
C LEU A 194 -8.79 -3.41 2.28
N THR A 195 -8.75 -4.59 1.69
CA THR A 195 -7.52 -5.27 1.30
C THR A 195 -7.45 -5.35 -0.21
N GLU A 196 -6.42 -4.74 -0.78
CA GLU A 196 -6.10 -4.81 -2.20
C GLU A 196 -4.96 -5.82 -2.36
N LEU A 197 -5.16 -6.88 -3.15
CA LEU A 197 -4.18 -7.92 -3.39
C LEU A 197 -3.69 -7.86 -4.83
N TRP A 198 -2.37 -7.74 -4.99
CA TRP A 198 -1.67 -7.92 -6.26
C TRP A 198 -0.90 -9.23 -6.19
N TYR A 199 -1.09 -10.08 -7.20
CA TYR A 199 -0.39 -11.36 -7.29
C TYR A 199 0.01 -11.67 -8.72
N ARG A 200 1.12 -12.39 -8.87
CA ARG A 200 1.57 -12.86 -10.16
C ARG A 200 0.83 -14.12 -10.56
N ARG A 201 0.34 -14.11 -11.77
CA ARG A 201 -0.27 -15.27 -12.40
C ARG A 201 0.55 -15.63 -13.64
N TRP A 202 0.94 -16.86 -13.74
CA TRP A 202 1.53 -17.37 -14.96
C TRP A 202 0.41 -17.54 -16.00
N VAL A 203 0.66 -16.98 -17.18
CA VAL A 203 -0.24 -17.10 -18.33
C VAL A 203 0.59 -17.66 -19.48
N GLU A 204 0.08 -18.70 -20.12
CA GLU A 204 0.68 -19.24 -21.32
C GLU A 204 0.33 -18.31 -22.48
N VAL A 205 1.37 -17.76 -23.12
CA VAL A 205 1.21 -16.82 -24.23
C VAL A 205 1.82 -17.45 -25.47
N THR A 206 1.07 -17.50 -26.55
CA THR A 206 1.60 -17.92 -27.85
C THR A 206 2.36 -16.77 -28.48
N ILE A 207 3.66 -16.97 -28.69
CA ILE A 207 4.53 -15.96 -29.28
C ILE A 207 4.81 -16.37 -30.74
N LEU A 208 4.42 -15.53 -31.69
CA LEU A 208 4.83 -15.65 -33.07
C LEU A 208 6.18 -14.94 -33.28
N ARG A 209 7.16 -15.66 -33.83
CA ARG A 209 8.41 -15.02 -34.29
C ARG A 209 8.14 -14.33 -35.60
N ALA A 210 8.16 -13.00 -35.60
CA ALA A 210 8.16 -12.24 -36.83
C ALA A 210 9.45 -12.52 -37.65
N HIS A 211 9.39 -12.35 -38.95
CA HIS A 211 10.51 -12.53 -39.88
C HIS A 211 11.76 -11.70 -39.49
N THR A 212 11.58 -10.66 -38.71
CA THR A 212 12.64 -9.78 -38.16
C THR A 212 13.36 -10.32 -36.94
N GLY A 213 13.02 -11.54 -36.46
CA GLY A 213 13.64 -12.16 -35.29
C GLY A 213 13.15 -11.60 -33.94
N ARG A 214 12.25 -10.62 -33.93
CA ARG A 214 11.59 -10.15 -32.69
C ARG A 214 10.40 -11.03 -32.36
N ALA A 215 10.29 -11.42 -31.08
CA ALA A 215 9.12 -12.09 -30.58
C ALA A 215 7.96 -11.07 -30.47
N VAL A 216 6.82 -11.38 -31.05
CA VAL A 216 5.59 -10.56 -30.95
C VAL A 216 4.54 -11.43 -30.30
N GLU A 217 3.84 -10.87 -29.31
CA GLU A 217 2.71 -11.51 -28.67
C GLU A 217 1.58 -11.70 -29.69
N TYR A 218 1.02 -12.91 -29.77
CA TYR A 218 -0.11 -13.17 -30.63
C TYR A 218 -1.38 -12.62 -30.02
N ASP A 219 -1.99 -11.64 -30.66
CA ASP A 219 -3.32 -11.13 -30.32
C ASP A 219 -4.34 -11.74 -31.30
N PRO A 220 -5.22 -12.65 -30.85
CA PRO A 220 -6.22 -13.27 -31.71
C PRO A 220 -7.29 -12.29 -32.24
N THR A 221 -7.38 -11.09 -31.63
CA THR A 221 -8.36 -10.06 -32.04
C THR A 221 -7.81 -9.11 -33.12
N ASN A 222 -6.50 -9.16 -33.34
CA ASN A 222 -5.82 -8.35 -34.36
C ASN A 222 -4.81 -9.23 -35.14
N PRO A 223 -5.29 -10.07 -36.11
CA PRO A 223 -4.47 -11.02 -36.89
C PRO A 223 -3.49 -10.37 -37.83
#